data_ed1cae87fba7246a99e21889ed91a32f
#
_entry.id   ed1cae87fba7246a99e21889ed91a32f
#
_cell.length_a   1.000
_cell.length_b   1.000
_cell.length_c   1.000
_cell.angle_alpha   90.00
_cell.angle_beta   90.00
_cell.angle_gamma   90.00
#
_symmetry.space_group_name_H-M   'P 1'
#
loop_
_entity.id
_entity.type
_entity.pdbx_description
1 polymer ?
#
loop_
_entity_poly.entity_id
_entity_poly.type
_entity_poly.pdbx_seq_one_letter_code
_entity_poly.pdbx_strand_id
1 'polypeptide(L)'
;ADRKFEAHARYIDIQLLLEGDERQDFITHANHLTPTDDRLERDDIAFYPDLDPAETVTMKPGDFAIYFPGERHAPNLAVKSPAMHKKAVFKIRADLAEL
;
A
#
# COMPACT_ATOMS: atom_id res chain seq x y z
N ALA A 1 7.97 5.84 14.20
CA ALA A 1 6.83 6.49 13.56
C ALA A 1 5.72 5.48 13.35
N ASP A 2 4.51 5.94 13.43
CA ASP A 2 3.34 5.08 13.36
C ASP A 2 3.04 4.72 11.91
N ARG A 3 3.46 3.51 11.52
CA ARG A 3 3.04 2.99 10.23
C ARG A 3 1.56 2.66 10.30
N LYS A 4 0.84 3.00 9.25
CA LYS A 4 -0.54 2.59 9.10
C LYS A 4 -0.65 1.75 7.83
N PHE A 5 -1.07 0.51 7.98
CA PHE A 5 -1.27 -0.38 6.84
C PHE A 5 -2.68 -0.20 6.31
N GLU A 6 -2.81 -0.35 5.01
CA GLU A 6 -4.09 -0.26 4.32
C GLU A 6 -4.27 -1.42 3.34
N ALA A 7 -5.51 -1.74 3.03
CA ALA A 7 -5.86 -2.74 2.04
C ALA A 7 -7.13 -2.34 1.31
N HIS A 8 -7.28 -2.85 0.08
CA HIS A 8 -8.43 -2.60 -0.77
C HIS A 8 -9.11 -3.91 -1.11
N ALA A 9 -10.39 -3.90 -1.46
CA ALA A 9 -11.13 -5.11 -1.76
C ALA A 9 -11.50 -5.24 -3.25
N ARG A 10 -11.71 -4.12 -3.94
CA ARG A 10 -12.24 -4.13 -5.30
C ARG A 10 -11.24 -3.69 -6.36
N TYR A 11 -10.19 -2.98 -5.98
CA TYR A 11 -9.24 -2.40 -6.93
C TYR A 11 -7.84 -2.96 -6.72
N ILE A 12 -7.13 -3.11 -7.83
CA ILE A 12 -5.69 -3.32 -7.84
C ILE A 12 -5.05 -1.95 -7.78
N ASP A 13 -4.08 -1.78 -6.89
CA ASP A 13 -3.40 -0.52 -6.67
C ASP A 13 -2.02 -0.57 -7.31
N ILE A 14 -1.77 0.30 -8.30
CA ILE A 14 -0.45 0.40 -8.94
C ILE A 14 0.11 1.77 -8.60
N GLN A 15 1.26 1.79 -7.94
CA GLN A 15 1.90 3.02 -7.50
C GLN A 15 3.24 3.17 -8.22
N LEU A 16 3.38 4.22 -9.01
CA LEU A 16 4.59 4.54 -9.77
C LEU A 16 5.26 5.76 -9.15
N LEU A 17 6.50 5.61 -8.70
CA LEU A 17 7.24 6.74 -8.15
C LEU A 17 7.85 7.55 -9.29
N LEU A 18 7.58 8.84 -9.31
CA LEU A 18 8.04 9.76 -10.36
C LEU A 18 9.24 10.57 -9.92
N GLU A 19 9.25 11.06 -8.68
CA GLU A 19 10.32 11.89 -8.13
C GLU A 19 10.55 11.56 -6.67
N GLY A 20 11.80 11.69 -6.20
CA GLY A 20 12.18 11.43 -4.82
C GLY A 20 12.39 9.95 -4.54
N ASP A 21 12.35 9.58 -3.28
CA ASP A 21 12.36 8.18 -2.90
C ASP A 21 11.31 7.95 -1.82
N GLU A 22 10.85 6.71 -1.76
CA GLU A 22 9.76 6.34 -0.87
C GLU A 22 10.02 4.94 -0.33
N ARG A 23 9.81 4.77 0.96
CA ARG A 23 9.78 3.43 1.55
C ARG A 23 8.34 2.95 1.63
N GLN A 24 8.12 1.69 1.27
CA GLN A 24 6.84 1.03 1.45
C GLN A 24 7.07 -0.28 2.20
N ASP A 25 6.23 -0.55 3.18
CA ASP A 25 6.26 -1.81 3.91
C ASP A 25 5.00 -2.61 3.56
N PHE A 26 5.11 -3.93 3.58
CA PHE A 26 3.97 -4.79 3.21
C PHE A 26 4.04 -6.11 3.97
N ILE A 27 2.88 -6.76 4.07
CA ILE A 27 2.73 -8.04 4.76
C ILE A 27 2.52 -9.12 3.70
N THR A 28 3.37 -10.14 3.71
CA THR A 28 3.30 -11.23 2.72
C THR A 28 2.53 -12.44 3.19
N HIS A 29 2.28 -12.55 4.49
CA HIS A 29 1.58 -13.70 5.03
C HIS A 29 0.13 -13.34 5.33
N ALA A 30 -0.75 -14.32 5.14
CA ALA A 30 -2.17 -14.14 5.44
C ALA A 30 -2.41 -14.38 6.92
N ASN A 31 -2.90 -13.38 7.62
CA ASN A 31 -3.33 -13.49 9.00
C ASN A 31 -4.75 -12.98 9.11
N HIS A 32 -5.50 -13.55 10.05
CA HIS A 32 -6.81 -13.01 10.36
C HIS A 32 -6.63 -11.75 11.19
N LEU A 33 -6.56 -10.62 10.47
CA LEU A 33 -6.37 -9.33 11.11
C LEU A 33 -7.65 -8.53 11.00
N THR A 34 -8.00 -7.92 12.12
CA THR A 34 -9.17 -7.05 12.17
C THR A 34 -8.72 -5.62 11.91
N PRO A 35 -9.30 -4.93 10.92
CA PRO A 35 -8.95 -3.54 10.69
C PRO A 35 -9.37 -2.66 11.86
N THR A 36 -8.60 -1.60 12.10
CA THR A 36 -8.95 -0.59 13.09
C THR A 36 -9.99 0.39 12.55
N ASP A 37 -10.05 0.54 11.22
CA ASP A 37 -10.99 1.43 10.56
C ASP A 37 -11.38 0.76 9.24
N ASP A 38 -12.56 0.19 9.17
CA ASP A 38 -13.04 -0.54 8.01
C ASP A 38 -13.98 0.34 7.20
N ARG A 39 -13.53 0.78 6.03
CA ARG A 39 -14.29 1.58 5.07
C ARG A 39 -14.39 0.88 3.72
N LEU A 40 -14.27 -0.46 3.71
CA LEU A 40 -14.24 -1.23 2.45
C LEU A 40 -15.50 -1.04 1.62
N GLU A 41 -16.67 -1.03 2.27
CA GLU A 41 -17.93 -0.96 1.55
C GLU A 41 -18.10 0.38 0.83
N ARG A 42 -17.80 1.48 1.51
CA ARG A 42 -18.03 2.82 0.97
C ARG A 42 -16.85 3.36 0.18
N ASP A 43 -15.64 3.20 0.71
CA ASP A 43 -14.44 3.86 0.16
C ASP A 43 -13.42 2.89 -0.41
N ASP A 44 -13.67 1.60 -0.35
CA ASP A 44 -12.75 0.53 -0.77
C ASP A 44 -11.40 0.60 -0.08
N ILE A 45 -11.40 0.92 1.19
CA ILE A 45 -10.17 0.96 1.98
C ILE A 45 -10.43 0.50 3.41
N ALA A 46 -9.50 -0.26 3.97
CA ALA A 46 -9.47 -0.62 5.37
C ALA A 46 -8.09 -0.30 5.93
N PHE A 47 -8.05 0.23 7.13
CA PHE A 47 -6.81 0.57 7.80
C PHE A 47 -6.53 -0.41 8.93
N TYR A 48 -5.26 -0.70 9.12
CA TYR A 48 -4.76 -1.62 10.13
C TYR A 48 -3.73 -0.91 10.99
N PRO A 49 -3.49 -1.38 12.23
CA PRO A 49 -2.43 -0.80 13.05
C PRO A 49 -1.06 -1.16 12.50
N ASP A 50 -0.02 -0.74 13.20
CA ASP A 50 1.35 -1.13 12.86
C ASP A 50 1.46 -2.66 12.94
N LEU A 51 1.79 -3.30 11.83
CA LEU A 51 1.83 -4.76 11.71
C LEU A 51 3.26 -5.25 11.61
N ASP A 52 3.58 -6.33 12.31
CA ASP A 52 4.88 -6.99 12.28
C ASP A 52 4.71 -8.50 12.19
N PRO A 53 5.63 -9.22 11.54
CA PRO A 53 6.75 -8.69 10.76
C PRO A 53 6.27 -8.18 9.40
N ALA A 54 6.93 -7.15 8.91
CA ALA A 54 6.65 -6.59 7.60
C ALA A 54 7.92 -6.61 6.76
N GLU A 55 7.74 -6.67 5.44
CA GLU A 55 8.82 -6.53 4.50
C GLU A 55 8.89 -5.09 4.02
N THR A 56 10.07 -4.65 3.60
CA THR A 56 10.32 -3.27 3.21
C THR A 56 10.91 -3.21 1.81
N VAL A 57 10.40 -2.28 1.01
CA VAL A 57 11.01 -1.94 -0.26
C VAL A 57 11.27 -0.43 -0.30
N THR A 58 12.45 -0.06 -0.81
CA THR A 58 12.78 1.35 -1.07
C THR A 58 12.63 1.60 -2.57
N MET A 59 11.75 2.51 -2.93
CA MET A 59 11.45 2.83 -4.31
C MET A 59 12.24 4.04 -4.76
N LYS A 60 12.71 3.98 -6.00
CA LYS A 60 13.40 5.05 -6.70
C LYS A 60 12.54 5.51 -7.88
N PRO A 61 12.77 6.69 -8.45
CA PRO A 61 12.02 7.12 -9.62
C PRO A 61 12.04 6.08 -10.73
N GLY A 62 10.86 5.75 -11.26
CA GLY A 62 10.67 4.72 -12.26
C GLY A 62 10.27 3.37 -11.69
N ASP A 63 10.43 3.15 -10.39
CA ASP A 63 9.97 1.92 -9.74
C ASP A 63 8.47 1.98 -9.52
N PHE A 64 7.84 0.82 -9.55
CA PHE A 64 6.41 0.74 -9.27
C PHE A 64 6.13 -0.47 -8.36
N ALA A 65 5.04 -0.37 -7.62
CA ALA A 65 4.54 -1.43 -6.76
C ALA A 65 3.11 -1.76 -7.13
N ILE A 66 2.77 -3.04 -7.14
CA ILE A 66 1.42 -3.50 -7.45
C ILE A 66 0.87 -4.22 -6.22
N TYR A 67 -0.28 -3.78 -5.74
CA TYR A 67 -0.96 -4.42 -4.61
C TYR A 67 -2.31 -4.92 -5.07
N PHE A 68 -2.53 -6.24 -4.91
CA PHE A 68 -3.80 -6.87 -5.24
C PHE A 68 -4.79 -6.75 -4.08
N PRO A 69 -6.08 -6.96 -4.34
CA PRO A 69 -7.06 -6.89 -3.26
C PRO A 69 -6.69 -7.77 -2.07
N GLY A 70 -6.83 -7.22 -0.87
CA GLY A 70 -6.50 -7.92 0.36
C GLY A 70 -5.05 -7.79 0.81
N GLU A 71 -4.15 -7.36 -0.06
CA GLU A 71 -2.74 -7.17 0.33
C GLU A 71 -2.59 -5.92 1.19
N ARG A 72 -1.97 -6.08 2.35
CA ARG A 72 -1.80 -4.99 3.30
C ARG A 72 -0.44 -4.34 3.10
N HIS A 73 -0.45 -3.03 2.94
CA HIS A 73 0.76 -2.26 2.66
C HIS A 73 0.72 -0.91 3.38
N ALA A 74 1.90 -0.39 3.69
CA ALA A 74 2.06 0.94 4.30
C ALA A 74 2.91 1.80 3.37
N PRO A 75 2.29 2.65 2.56
CA PRO A 75 3.01 3.50 1.63
C PRO A 75 3.44 4.82 2.30
N ASN A 76 4.14 5.65 1.55
CA ASN A 76 4.51 7.02 1.92
C ASN A 76 5.42 7.11 3.14
N LEU A 77 6.28 6.11 3.35
CA LEU A 77 7.23 6.13 4.44
C LEU A 77 8.53 6.82 4.01
N ALA A 78 9.17 7.50 4.95
CA ALA A 78 10.45 8.17 4.69
C ALA A 78 11.58 7.15 4.63
N VAL A 79 12.56 7.39 3.77
CA VAL A 79 13.75 6.55 3.67
C VAL A 79 14.72 6.89 4.78
N LYS A 80 15.13 8.16 4.90
CA LYS A 80 16.03 8.63 5.96
C LYS A 80 15.39 9.71 6.80
N SER A 81 14.77 10.67 6.15
CA SER A 81 14.08 11.76 6.81
C SER A 81 12.90 12.14 5.95
N PRO A 82 11.86 12.76 6.51
CA PRO A 82 10.72 13.19 5.72
C PRO A 82 11.19 14.08 4.56
N ALA A 83 10.75 13.73 3.36
CA ALA A 83 11.09 14.45 2.15
C ALA A 83 9.91 14.36 1.19
N MET A 84 9.79 15.36 0.32
CA MET A 84 8.76 15.36 -0.68
C MET A 84 9.05 14.34 -1.76
N HIS A 85 8.01 13.65 -2.20
CA HIS A 85 8.09 12.77 -3.35
C HIS A 85 6.83 12.95 -4.19
N LYS A 86 6.88 12.48 -5.42
CA LYS A 86 5.77 12.59 -6.36
C LYS A 86 5.53 11.22 -6.97
N LYS A 87 4.27 10.78 -6.95
CA LYS A 87 3.92 9.48 -7.52
C LYS A 87 2.58 9.53 -8.24
N ALA A 88 2.40 8.60 -9.16
CA ALA A 88 1.13 8.36 -9.83
C ALA A 88 0.53 7.08 -9.27
N VAL A 89 -0.76 7.12 -8.95
CA VAL A 89 -1.47 5.96 -8.43
C VAL A 89 -2.58 5.61 -9.41
N PHE A 90 -2.58 4.36 -9.88
CA PHE A 90 -3.57 3.85 -10.81
C PHE A 90 -4.43 2.82 -10.09
N LYS A 91 -5.75 2.96 -10.20
CA LYS A 91 -6.72 2.02 -9.63
C LYS A 91 -7.38 1.25 -10.75
N ILE A 92 -7.26 -0.08 -10.74
CA ILE A 92 -7.83 -0.95 -11.75
C ILE A 92 -8.80 -1.89 -11.06
N ARG A 93 -10.04 -1.94 -11.55
CA ARG A 93 -11.03 -2.85 -10.99
C ARG A 93 -10.56 -4.29 -11.20
N ALA A 94 -10.52 -5.06 -10.11
CA ALA A 94 -9.99 -6.41 -10.14
C ALA A 94 -10.84 -7.34 -11.02
N ASP A 95 -12.15 -7.11 -11.10
CA ASP A 95 -13.04 -7.92 -11.93
C ASP A 95 -12.80 -7.75 -13.42
N LEU A 96 -12.11 -6.68 -13.84
CA LEU A 96 -11.76 -6.45 -15.24
C LEU A 96 -10.39 -7.02 -15.61
N ALA A 97 -9.59 -7.42 -14.65
CA ALA A 97 -8.21 -7.84 -14.89
C ALA A 97 -8.07 -9.32 -15.26
N GLU A 98 -9.09 -10.11 -15.14
CA GLU A 98 -9.11 -11.55 -15.49
C GLU A 98 -7.91 -12.30 -14.87
N LEU A 99 -7.76 -12.19 -13.59
CA LEU A 99 -6.67 -12.85 -12.88
C LEU A 99 -7.01 -14.30 -12.53
#